data_ee3654e9d8c024704ae530a875202376
#
_entry.id   ee3654e9d8c024704ae530a875202376
#
_cell.length_a   1.000
_cell.length_b   1.000
_cell.length_c   1.000
_cell.angle_alpha   90.00
_cell.angle_beta   90.00
_cell.angle_gamma   90.00
#
_symmetry.space_group_name_H-M   'P 1'
#
loop_
_entity.id
_entity.type
_entity.pdbx_description
1 polymer ?
#
loop_
_entity_poly.entity_id
_entity_poly.type
_entity_poly.pdbx_seq_one_letter_code
_entity_poly.pdbx_strand_id
1 'polypeptide(L)'
;MGGFCQPGGGRDGERRMKPAPFDYARPTSIGAALQLLSERSPAAKILAGGQSLVPMMNFRVVRPDRLIDINRISELDYLRIEGSDLVIGALCRHTTLKESDILQQACPMMRAAYEWVAHGPVRNRGTLCGNLCHADPASEMPAVVLAADAVMVLQSSKTKRTVPAGQFFIGQYETATADDEILVEVRIPVAPKSRGWGFHEVNVRKGDFAIVAAAATLQIAAANVQAVSIAVAGAGSHAIRLPAAEKALVGRKADDTAFREAAAACAAAVNPTSDIHGSAEYRRDLTKTLVYRALGDARERCS
;
A
#
# COMPACT_ATOMS: atom_id res chain seq x y z
N MET A 1 -55.63 12.21 27.04
CA MET A 1 -54.46 12.11 27.93
C MET A 1 -53.46 11.15 27.25
N GLY A 2 -52.56 11.68 26.52
CA GLY A 2 -51.54 10.91 25.79
C GLY A 2 -50.25 10.86 26.57
N GLY A 3 -49.88 9.68 27.04
CA GLY A 3 -48.62 9.42 27.69
C GLY A 3 -47.47 9.32 26.67
N PHE A 4 -46.55 10.28 26.67
CA PHE A 4 -45.29 10.20 25.96
C PHE A 4 -44.38 9.15 26.65
N CYS A 5 -44.10 8.07 25.92
CA CYS A 5 -43.10 7.08 26.32
C CYS A 5 -41.71 7.72 26.11
N GLN A 6 -41.01 8.05 27.17
CA GLN A 6 -39.61 8.47 27.10
C GLN A 6 -38.76 7.27 26.68
N PRO A 7 -37.81 7.41 25.73
CA PRO A 7 -36.87 6.35 25.44
C PRO A 7 -35.91 6.17 26.60
N GLY A 8 -36.01 5.02 27.27
CA GLY A 8 -35.17 4.63 28.38
C GLY A 8 -33.69 4.68 28.02
N GLY A 9 -32.87 5.22 28.93
CA GLY A 9 -31.45 5.26 28.84
C GLY A 9 -30.82 3.86 28.68
N GLY A 10 -30.36 3.57 27.47
CA GLY A 10 -29.64 2.36 27.15
C GLY A 10 -28.27 2.37 27.83
N ARG A 11 -28.01 1.32 28.60
CA ARG A 11 -26.71 1.07 29.23
C ARG A 11 -25.62 1.02 28.17
N ASP A 12 -24.56 1.83 28.33
CA ASP A 12 -23.37 1.93 27.48
C ASP A 12 -22.48 0.65 27.47
N GLY A 13 -23.05 -0.51 27.73
CA GLY A 13 -22.33 -1.78 27.94
C GLY A 13 -22.42 -2.81 26.79
N GLU A 14 -23.32 -2.63 25.83
CA GLU A 14 -23.37 -3.57 24.69
C GLU A 14 -22.37 -3.15 23.60
N ARG A 15 -21.31 -3.92 23.42
CA ARG A 15 -20.41 -3.85 22.26
C ARG A 15 -21.18 -4.19 20.98
N ARG A 16 -21.91 -3.22 20.44
CA ARG A 16 -22.56 -3.38 19.16
C ARG A 16 -21.49 -3.28 18.08
N MET A 17 -21.36 -4.29 17.22
CA MET A 17 -20.54 -4.27 16.01
C MET A 17 -21.21 -3.34 14.95
N LYS A 18 -21.41 -2.09 15.34
CA LYS A 18 -21.97 -1.03 14.48
C LYS A 18 -21.15 0.24 14.66
N PRO A 19 -20.92 0.99 13.57
CA PRO A 19 -20.23 2.29 13.62
C PRO A 19 -20.89 3.25 14.63
N ALA A 20 -20.12 4.22 15.10
CA ALA A 20 -20.69 5.42 15.68
C ALA A 20 -21.54 6.16 14.61
N PRO A 21 -22.50 7.01 14.98
CA PRO A 21 -23.22 7.85 14.01
C PRO A 21 -22.25 8.72 13.23
N PHE A 22 -22.50 8.91 11.94
CA PHE A 22 -21.71 9.76 11.04
C PHE A 22 -22.63 10.33 9.94
N ASP A 23 -22.26 11.48 9.40
CA ASP A 23 -22.85 12.03 8.19
C ASP A 23 -22.30 11.28 6.96
N TYR A 24 -23.18 11.01 5.99
CA TYR A 24 -22.78 10.34 4.75
C TYR A 24 -23.02 11.24 3.54
N ALA A 25 -21.93 11.50 2.79
CA ALA A 25 -21.98 12.26 1.54
C ALA A 25 -21.46 11.41 0.38
N ARG A 26 -22.09 11.55 -0.79
CA ARG A 26 -21.74 10.77 -2.00
C ARG A 26 -21.63 11.65 -3.23
N PRO A 27 -20.56 12.47 -3.33
CA PRO A 27 -20.34 13.37 -4.46
C PRO A 27 -20.13 12.61 -5.76
N THR A 28 -20.37 13.27 -6.89
CA THR A 28 -20.22 12.73 -8.24
C THR A 28 -19.05 13.37 -9.02
N SER A 29 -18.30 14.29 -8.41
CA SER A 29 -17.11 14.89 -8.97
C SER A 29 -16.02 15.03 -7.91
N ILE A 30 -14.76 15.06 -8.34
CA ILE A 30 -13.62 15.25 -7.43
C ILE A 30 -13.69 16.62 -6.75
N GLY A 31 -14.09 17.68 -7.48
CA GLY A 31 -14.23 19.02 -6.91
C GLY A 31 -15.22 19.05 -5.75
N ALA A 32 -16.39 18.40 -5.87
CA ALA A 32 -17.39 18.30 -4.79
C ALA A 32 -16.85 17.47 -3.60
N ALA A 33 -16.09 16.40 -3.85
CA ALA A 33 -15.47 15.61 -2.78
C ALA A 33 -14.43 16.42 -1.98
N LEU A 34 -13.59 17.17 -2.69
CA LEU A 34 -12.56 18.03 -2.10
C LEU A 34 -13.16 19.22 -1.32
N GLN A 35 -14.26 19.78 -1.83
CA GLN A 35 -15.01 20.82 -1.11
C GLN A 35 -15.53 20.27 0.22
N LEU A 36 -16.21 19.13 0.22
CA LEU A 36 -16.73 18.48 1.44
C LEU A 36 -15.61 18.16 2.43
N LEU A 37 -14.42 17.76 1.94
CA LEU A 37 -13.27 17.46 2.76
C LEU A 37 -12.69 18.75 3.38
N SER A 38 -12.71 19.87 2.66
CA SER A 38 -12.19 21.16 3.12
C SER A 38 -13.11 21.89 4.13
N GLU A 39 -14.36 21.51 4.24
CA GLU A 39 -15.37 22.11 5.15
C GLU A 39 -15.12 21.84 6.64
N ARG A 40 -13.90 21.48 7.02
CA ARG A 40 -13.44 21.30 8.40
C ARG A 40 -14.39 20.52 9.31
N SER A 41 -14.85 19.34 8.86
CA SER A 41 -15.23 18.31 9.82
C SER A 41 -13.92 17.70 10.33
N PRO A 42 -13.54 17.85 11.59
CA PRO A 42 -12.21 17.46 12.08
C PRO A 42 -11.94 15.96 11.95
N ALA A 43 -12.91 15.16 11.59
CA ALA A 43 -12.79 13.73 11.44
C ALA A 43 -13.48 13.19 10.17
N ALA A 44 -13.46 13.94 9.04
CA ALA A 44 -13.94 13.41 7.77
C ALA A 44 -13.00 12.30 7.25
N LYS A 45 -13.58 11.23 6.68
CA LYS A 45 -12.81 10.14 6.04
C LYS A 45 -13.35 9.85 4.64
N ILE A 46 -12.42 9.58 3.72
CA ILE A 46 -12.74 9.16 2.36
C ILE A 46 -13.08 7.66 2.35
N LEU A 47 -14.18 7.31 1.73
CA LEU A 47 -14.59 5.94 1.46
C LEU A 47 -14.38 5.60 -0.01
N ALA A 48 -13.38 4.75 -0.30
CA ALA A 48 -13.20 4.08 -1.58
C ALA A 48 -13.72 2.64 -1.50
N GLY A 49 -12.85 1.65 -1.33
CA GLY A 49 -13.21 0.24 -1.22
C GLY A 49 -13.88 -0.16 0.09
N GLY A 50 -13.58 0.54 1.18
CA GLY A 50 -14.13 0.32 2.51
C GLY A 50 -13.64 -0.93 3.24
N GLN A 51 -12.69 -1.69 2.68
CA GLN A 51 -12.31 -3.01 3.19
C GLN A 51 -11.48 -2.97 4.48
N SER A 52 -10.86 -1.84 4.79
CA SER A 52 -10.21 -1.57 6.08
C SER A 52 -11.04 -0.60 6.93
N LEU A 53 -11.49 0.51 6.32
CA LEU A 53 -12.19 1.59 7.04
C LEU A 53 -13.49 1.10 7.69
N VAL A 54 -14.35 0.35 6.96
CA VAL A 54 -15.64 -0.10 7.50
C VAL A 54 -15.47 -1.09 8.67
N PRO A 55 -14.60 -2.11 8.62
CA PRO A 55 -14.26 -2.92 9.79
C PRO A 55 -13.77 -2.09 10.99
N MET A 56 -12.86 -1.13 10.77
CA MET A 56 -12.38 -0.26 11.85
C MET A 56 -13.50 0.60 12.47
N MET A 57 -14.45 1.07 11.65
CA MET A 57 -15.64 1.78 12.12
C MET A 57 -16.56 0.86 12.93
N ASN A 58 -16.80 -0.38 12.48
CA ASN A 58 -17.62 -1.35 13.19
C ASN A 58 -17.07 -1.68 14.59
N PHE A 59 -15.75 -1.78 14.72
CA PHE A 59 -15.06 -1.94 16.00
C PHE A 59 -14.87 -0.62 16.76
N ARG A 60 -15.30 0.52 16.17
CA ARG A 60 -15.15 1.87 16.74
C ARG A 60 -13.70 2.28 17.02
N VAL A 61 -12.74 1.67 16.33
CA VAL A 61 -11.33 2.08 16.33
C VAL A 61 -11.18 3.44 15.64
N VAL A 62 -11.95 3.63 14.55
CA VAL A 62 -12.06 4.91 13.85
C VAL A 62 -13.52 5.37 13.93
N ARG A 63 -13.73 6.65 14.28
CA ARG A 63 -15.06 7.27 14.45
C ARG A 63 -15.11 8.56 13.66
N PRO A 64 -15.30 8.51 12.33
CA PRO A 64 -15.44 9.73 11.55
C PRO A 64 -16.77 10.41 11.86
N ASP A 65 -16.79 11.74 11.86
CA ASP A 65 -18.03 12.52 11.91
C ASP A 65 -18.71 12.55 10.54
N ARG A 66 -17.91 12.46 9.45
CA ARG A 66 -18.40 12.44 8.06
C ARG A 66 -17.66 11.39 7.25
N LEU A 67 -18.42 10.66 6.45
CA LEU A 67 -17.92 9.72 5.45
C LEU A 67 -18.21 10.24 4.04
N ILE A 68 -17.14 10.47 3.25
CA ILE A 68 -17.24 10.97 1.87
C ILE A 68 -16.97 9.80 0.93
N ASP A 69 -18.06 9.27 0.35
CA ASP A 69 -18.01 8.13 -0.58
C ASP A 69 -17.70 8.58 -2.00
N ILE A 70 -16.48 8.29 -2.48
CA ILE A 70 -16.00 8.68 -3.80
C ILE A 70 -16.37 7.68 -4.91
N ASN A 71 -17.09 6.59 -4.62
CA ASN A 71 -17.39 5.52 -5.58
C ASN A 71 -18.27 5.94 -6.78
N ARG A 72 -18.84 7.15 -6.79
CA ARG A 72 -19.58 7.70 -7.94
C ARG A 72 -18.76 8.65 -8.81
N ILE A 73 -17.50 8.86 -8.49
CA ILE A 73 -16.60 9.74 -9.24
C ILE A 73 -15.88 8.91 -10.30
N SER A 74 -16.55 8.66 -11.43
CA SER A 74 -16.05 7.78 -12.50
C SER A 74 -14.71 8.22 -13.09
N GLU A 75 -14.40 9.51 -13.02
CA GLU A 75 -13.11 10.09 -13.44
C GLU A 75 -11.91 9.60 -12.60
N LEU A 76 -12.13 8.90 -11.48
CA LEU A 76 -11.09 8.30 -10.64
C LEU A 76 -10.90 6.80 -10.90
N ASP A 77 -11.69 6.17 -11.78
CA ASP A 77 -11.60 4.73 -12.09
C ASP A 77 -10.96 4.51 -13.45
N TYR A 78 -9.65 4.39 -13.46
CA TYR A 78 -8.87 4.16 -14.67
C TYR A 78 -7.54 3.44 -14.41
N LEU A 79 -7.05 2.79 -15.48
CA LEU A 79 -5.74 2.17 -15.58
C LEU A 79 -5.25 2.36 -17.02
N ARG A 80 -4.13 3.08 -17.20
CA ARG A 80 -3.60 3.41 -18.52
C ARG A 80 -2.10 3.69 -18.50
N ILE A 81 -1.47 3.70 -19.66
CA ILE A 81 -0.11 4.19 -19.84
C ILE A 81 -0.18 5.67 -20.27
N GLU A 82 0.56 6.53 -19.61
CA GLU A 82 0.79 7.93 -19.99
C GLU A 82 2.30 8.19 -20.08
N GLY A 83 2.81 8.40 -21.28
CA GLY A 83 4.24 8.54 -21.50
C GLY A 83 5.01 7.30 -21.04
N SER A 84 5.87 7.47 -20.06
CA SER A 84 6.67 6.39 -19.47
C SER A 84 6.06 5.80 -18.20
N ASP A 85 4.85 6.20 -17.80
CA ASP A 85 4.26 5.81 -16.55
C ASP A 85 3.00 4.95 -16.75
N LEU A 86 2.87 3.92 -15.93
CA LEU A 86 1.61 3.26 -15.63
C LEU A 86 0.84 4.13 -14.62
N VAL A 87 -0.35 4.57 -14.99
CA VAL A 87 -1.17 5.50 -14.21
C VAL A 87 -2.41 4.78 -13.71
N ILE A 88 -2.62 4.80 -12.39
CA ILE A 88 -3.64 4.05 -11.67
C ILE A 88 -4.50 5.01 -10.87
N GLY A 89 -5.78 5.14 -11.20
CA GLY A 89 -6.73 6.00 -10.51
C GLY A 89 -7.16 5.48 -9.14
N ALA A 90 -7.67 6.38 -8.30
CA ALA A 90 -8.03 6.11 -6.90
C ALA A 90 -9.07 5.00 -6.72
N LEU A 91 -9.95 4.79 -7.71
CA LEU A 91 -11.01 3.78 -7.66
C LEU A 91 -10.69 2.50 -8.38
N CYS A 92 -9.51 2.38 -9.04
CA CYS A 92 -9.09 1.16 -9.69
C CYS A 92 -9.02 0.01 -8.67
N ARG A 93 -9.81 -1.05 -8.91
CA ARG A 93 -9.96 -2.18 -7.98
C ARG A 93 -8.76 -3.11 -8.02
N HIS A 94 -8.46 -3.74 -6.90
CA HIS A 94 -7.42 -4.78 -6.85
C HIS A 94 -7.67 -5.92 -7.85
N THR A 95 -8.95 -6.33 -8.07
CA THR A 95 -9.28 -7.34 -9.09
C THR A 95 -8.95 -6.85 -10.49
N THR A 96 -9.32 -5.62 -10.85
CA THR A 96 -8.99 -5.02 -12.17
C THR A 96 -7.48 -5.02 -12.39
N LEU A 97 -6.70 -4.64 -11.39
CA LEU A 97 -5.23 -4.64 -11.46
C LEU A 97 -4.68 -6.07 -11.59
N LYS A 98 -5.17 -7.00 -10.77
CA LYS A 98 -4.75 -8.39 -10.81
C LYS A 98 -4.98 -9.05 -12.19
N GLU A 99 -6.05 -8.71 -12.89
CA GLU A 99 -6.45 -9.30 -14.16
C GLU A 99 -5.93 -8.53 -15.39
N SER A 100 -5.23 -7.41 -15.18
CA SER A 100 -4.82 -6.49 -16.25
C SER A 100 -3.55 -6.94 -16.96
N ASP A 101 -3.64 -7.08 -18.29
CA ASP A 101 -2.49 -7.26 -19.18
C ASP A 101 -1.59 -6.01 -19.20
N ILE A 102 -2.18 -4.81 -19.06
CA ILE A 102 -1.43 -3.56 -18.97
C ILE A 102 -0.52 -3.59 -17.74
N LEU A 103 -1.05 -4.00 -16.57
CA LEU A 103 -0.23 -4.13 -15.37
C LEU A 103 0.85 -5.21 -15.53
N GLN A 104 0.50 -6.36 -16.12
CA GLN A 104 1.46 -7.44 -16.37
C GLN A 104 2.66 -7.00 -17.22
N GLN A 105 2.42 -6.13 -18.19
CA GLN A 105 3.48 -5.61 -19.07
C GLN A 105 4.26 -4.47 -18.45
N ALA A 106 3.59 -3.55 -17.76
CA ALA A 106 4.20 -2.32 -17.23
C ALA A 106 4.90 -2.53 -15.87
N CYS A 107 4.33 -3.35 -15.00
CA CYS A 107 4.85 -3.62 -13.65
C CYS A 107 4.60 -5.09 -13.25
N PRO A 108 5.32 -6.07 -13.84
CA PRO A 108 5.10 -7.49 -13.60
C PRO A 108 5.30 -7.89 -12.13
N MET A 109 6.15 -7.18 -11.39
CA MET A 109 6.32 -7.37 -9.94
C MET A 109 5.02 -7.12 -9.18
N MET A 110 4.32 -6.02 -9.46
CA MET A 110 3.03 -5.73 -8.83
C MET A 110 1.98 -6.78 -9.19
N ARG A 111 1.97 -7.21 -10.45
CA ARG A 111 1.06 -8.27 -10.90
C ARG A 111 1.29 -9.58 -10.15
N ALA A 112 2.55 -9.97 -9.92
CA ALA A 112 2.91 -11.15 -9.14
C ALA A 112 2.53 -11.01 -7.66
N ALA A 113 2.74 -9.83 -7.06
CA ALA A 113 2.36 -9.56 -5.68
C ALA A 113 0.84 -9.67 -5.46
N TYR A 114 0.01 -9.41 -6.48
CA TYR A 114 -1.45 -9.58 -6.40
C TYR A 114 -1.90 -11.04 -6.18
N GLU A 115 -1.04 -12.03 -6.33
CA GLU A 115 -1.36 -13.42 -5.97
C GLU A 115 -1.46 -13.62 -4.46
N TRP A 116 -0.89 -12.69 -3.67
CA TRP A 116 -0.84 -12.73 -2.22
C TRP A 116 -1.91 -11.83 -1.58
N VAL A 117 -2.26 -10.72 -2.25
CA VAL A 117 -3.18 -9.70 -1.71
C VAL A 117 -4.58 -10.26 -1.50
N ALA A 118 -4.97 -10.39 -0.23
CA ALA A 118 -6.32 -10.65 0.24
C ALA A 118 -7.10 -11.76 -0.53
N HIS A 119 -8.41 -11.82 -0.33
CA HIS A 119 -9.31 -12.75 -1.01
C HIS A 119 -10.21 -12.04 -2.04
N GLY A 120 -10.82 -12.79 -2.96
CA GLY A 120 -11.67 -12.27 -4.04
C GLY A 120 -12.67 -11.20 -3.59
N PRO A 121 -13.51 -11.43 -2.55
CA PRO A 121 -14.47 -10.44 -2.08
C PRO A 121 -13.83 -9.10 -1.66
N VAL A 122 -12.65 -9.14 -1.04
CA VAL A 122 -11.89 -7.94 -0.64
C VAL A 122 -11.34 -7.23 -1.88
N ARG A 123 -10.73 -7.97 -2.81
CA ARG A 123 -10.17 -7.39 -4.05
C ARG A 123 -11.22 -6.77 -4.95
N ASN A 124 -12.44 -7.29 -4.99
CA ASN A 124 -13.54 -6.75 -5.80
C ASN A 124 -14.01 -5.37 -5.31
N ARG A 125 -13.72 -5.01 -4.08
CA ARG A 125 -14.09 -3.73 -3.48
C ARG A 125 -12.90 -2.83 -3.19
N GLY A 126 -11.81 -3.40 -2.66
CA GLY A 126 -10.58 -2.69 -2.32
C GLY A 126 -9.93 -2.03 -3.53
N THR A 127 -9.27 -0.89 -3.31
CA THR A 127 -8.53 -0.14 -4.32
C THR A 127 -7.07 -0.01 -3.93
N LEU A 128 -6.16 0.10 -4.90
CA LEU A 128 -4.74 0.32 -4.63
C LEU A 128 -4.53 1.58 -3.79
N CYS A 129 -5.09 2.72 -4.22
CA CYS A 129 -4.92 3.98 -3.48
C CYS A 129 -5.48 3.91 -2.06
N GLY A 130 -6.62 3.22 -1.86
CA GLY A 130 -7.17 3.01 -0.51
C GLY A 130 -6.27 2.16 0.37
N ASN A 131 -5.63 1.12 -0.19
CA ASN A 131 -4.65 0.30 0.51
C ASN A 131 -3.41 1.11 0.91
N LEU A 132 -2.87 1.93 0.00
CA LEU A 132 -1.71 2.78 0.27
C LEU A 132 -2.02 3.86 1.31
N CYS A 133 -3.19 4.52 1.24
CA CYS A 133 -3.62 5.49 2.26
C CYS A 133 -3.87 4.85 3.63
N HIS A 134 -4.28 3.59 3.67
CA HIS A 134 -4.42 2.86 4.93
C HIS A 134 -3.08 2.60 5.60
N ALA A 135 -2.03 2.42 4.81
CA ALA A 135 -0.64 2.26 5.26
C ALA A 135 -0.46 1.19 6.35
N ASP A 136 -1.16 0.04 6.20
CA ASP A 136 -0.93 -1.10 7.08
C ASP A 136 0.50 -1.61 6.91
N PRO A 137 1.29 -1.72 8.00
CA PRO A 137 2.67 -2.19 7.95
C PRO A 137 2.85 -3.57 7.30
N ALA A 138 1.83 -4.41 7.40
CA ALA A 138 1.83 -5.79 6.91
C ALA A 138 1.27 -5.94 5.48
N SER A 139 0.91 -4.83 4.83
CA SER A 139 0.39 -4.84 3.47
C SER A 139 1.51 -4.95 2.43
N GLU A 140 1.27 -5.70 1.36
CA GLU A 140 2.20 -6.02 0.29
C GLU A 140 2.47 -4.83 -0.64
N MET A 141 1.39 -4.10 -1.01
CA MET A 141 1.47 -3.05 -2.02
C MET A 141 2.35 -1.87 -1.64
N PRO A 142 2.45 -1.42 -0.37
CA PRO A 142 3.44 -0.42 0.04
C PRO A 142 4.88 -0.80 -0.31
N ALA A 143 5.30 -2.06 -0.07
CA ALA A 143 6.65 -2.50 -0.44
C ALA A 143 6.85 -2.53 -1.96
N VAL A 144 5.83 -2.95 -2.71
CA VAL A 144 5.86 -2.98 -4.17
C VAL A 144 6.02 -1.58 -4.78
N VAL A 145 5.23 -0.60 -4.33
CA VAL A 145 5.31 0.78 -4.86
C VAL A 145 6.62 1.47 -4.46
N LEU A 146 7.18 1.13 -3.28
CA LEU A 146 8.51 1.60 -2.87
C LEU A 146 9.60 1.04 -3.79
N ALA A 147 9.60 -0.26 -4.07
CA ALA A 147 10.60 -0.90 -4.92
C ALA A 147 10.44 -0.51 -6.41
N ALA A 148 9.24 -0.11 -6.82
CA ALA A 148 8.93 0.34 -8.18
C ALA A 148 9.15 1.84 -8.40
N ASP A 149 9.66 2.59 -7.41
CA ASP A 149 9.87 4.04 -7.48
C ASP A 149 8.59 4.82 -7.83
N ALA A 150 7.45 4.39 -7.32
CA ALA A 150 6.16 5.01 -7.61
C ALA A 150 6.05 6.43 -7.04
N VAL A 151 5.14 7.22 -7.65
CA VAL A 151 4.81 8.57 -7.23
C VAL A 151 3.32 8.66 -6.92
N MET A 152 2.99 9.18 -5.74
CA MET A 152 1.61 9.43 -5.30
C MET A 152 1.17 10.83 -5.73
N VAL A 153 -0.02 10.95 -6.29
CA VAL A 153 -0.60 12.23 -6.69
C VAL A 153 -1.71 12.60 -5.71
N LEU A 154 -1.44 13.60 -4.90
CA LEU A 154 -2.35 14.13 -3.89
C LEU A 154 -3.04 15.39 -4.41
N GLN A 155 -4.32 15.52 -4.16
CA GLN A 155 -5.10 16.68 -4.60
C GLN A 155 -5.97 17.21 -3.46
N SER A 156 -5.87 18.52 -3.22
CA SER A 156 -6.79 19.30 -2.40
C SER A 156 -7.70 20.18 -3.27
N SER A 157 -8.59 20.95 -2.65
CA SER A 157 -9.39 21.95 -3.37
C SER A 157 -8.55 23.08 -3.99
N LYS A 158 -7.29 23.24 -3.56
CA LYS A 158 -6.40 24.37 -3.95
C LYS A 158 -5.23 23.93 -4.81
N THR A 159 -4.70 22.73 -4.56
CA THR A 159 -3.42 22.29 -5.14
C THR A 159 -3.47 20.82 -5.54
N LYS A 160 -2.64 20.48 -6.51
CA LYS A 160 -2.30 19.10 -6.86
C LYS A 160 -0.79 18.95 -6.74
N ARG A 161 -0.31 17.97 -5.97
CA ARG A 161 1.11 17.74 -5.73
C ARG A 161 1.48 16.29 -5.86
N THR A 162 2.75 16.03 -6.08
CA THR A 162 3.30 14.67 -6.16
C THR A 162 4.19 14.39 -4.96
N VAL A 163 4.15 13.15 -4.46
CA VAL A 163 4.99 12.65 -3.37
C VAL A 163 5.61 11.33 -3.79
N PRO A 164 6.93 11.20 -3.85
CA PRO A 164 7.58 9.92 -4.09
C PRO A 164 7.18 8.89 -3.03
N ALA A 165 7.06 7.60 -3.41
CA ALA A 165 6.69 6.53 -2.48
C ALA A 165 7.57 6.48 -1.23
N GLY A 166 8.88 6.73 -1.38
CA GLY A 166 9.83 6.79 -0.27
C GLY A 166 9.61 7.91 0.75
N GLN A 167 8.74 8.87 0.45
CA GLN A 167 8.35 9.98 1.33
C GLN A 167 6.85 9.93 1.71
N PHE A 168 6.13 8.92 1.22
CA PHE A 168 4.69 8.84 1.41
C PHE A 168 4.30 8.14 2.71
N PHE A 169 4.97 7.03 3.05
CA PHE A 169 4.72 6.27 4.29
C PHE A 169 5.54 6.84 5.43
N ILE A 170 4.88 7.37 6.47
CA ILE A 170 5.53 8.07 7.60
C ILE A 170 5.57 7.18 8.84
N GLY A 171 4.51 6.43 9.07
CA GLY A 171 4.36 5.59 10.26
C GLY A 171 3.25 4.56 10.11
N GLN A 172 2.93 3.90 11.20
CA GLN A 172 1.84 2.92 11.24
C GLN A 172 0.50 3.63 11.02
N TYR A 173 -0.20 3.28 9.94
CA TYR A 173 -1.45 3.93 9.51
C TYR A 173 -1.30 5.44 9.26
N GLU A 174 -0.09 5.89 8.94
CA GLU A 174 0.22 7.30 8.73
C GLU A 174 0.94 7.52 7.39
N THR A 175 0.46 8.50 6.63
CA THR A 175 1.00 8.87 5.32
C THR A 175 1.20 10.38 5.21
N ALA A 176 1.91 10.83 4.18
CA ALA A 176 2.11 12.25 3.87
C ALA A 176 0.85 12.96 3.31
N THR A 177 -0.31 12.30 3.29
CA THR A 177 -1.58 12.88 2.88
C THR A 177 -2.08 13.85 3.94
N ALA A 178 -2.32 15.11 3.59
CA ALA A 178 -2.92 16.09 4.48
C ALA A 178 -4.44 15.81 4.67
N ASP A 179 -5.03 16.38 5.72
CA ASP A 179 -6.44 16.14 6.07
C ASP A 179 -7.43 16.61 4.99
N ASP A 180 -7.03 17.57 4.13
CA ASP A 180 -7.82 18.12 3.04
C ASP A 180 -7.42 17.56 1.66
N GLU A 181 -6.59 16.50 1.60
CA GLU A 181 -6.12 15.88 0.38
C GLU A 181 -6.74 14.50 0.13
N ILE A 182 -6.90 14.17 -1.14
CA ILE A 182 -7.23 12.84 -1.64
C ILE A 182 -6.07 12.32 -2.47
N LEU A 183 -5.63 11.08 -2.25
CA LEU A 183 -4.76 10.35 -3.17
C LEU A 183 -5.61 9.97 -4.40
N VAL A 184 -5.47 10.75 -5.47
CA VAL A 184 -6.28 10.60 -6.68
C VAL A 184 -5.67 9.65 -7.69
N GLU A 185 -4.33 9.44 -7.63
CA GLU A 185 -3.59 8.69 -8.64
C GLU A 185 -2.27 8.14 -8.08
N VAL A 186 -1.87 6.99 -8.56
CA VAL A 186 -0.51 6.44 -8.38
C VAL A 186 0.13 6.31 -9.76
N ARG A 187 1.34 6.84 -9.91
CA ARG A 187 2.18 6.73 -11.10
C ARG A 187 3.34 5.79 -10.84
N ILE A 188 3.55 4.82 -11.70
CA ILE A 188 4.62 3.83 -11.60
C ILE A 188 5.40 3.87 -12.90
N PRO A 189 6.72 4.15 -12.87
CA PRO A 189 7.54 4.07 -14.07
C PRO A 189 7.40 2.68 -14.73
N VAL A 190 7.10 2.64 -16.01
CA VAL A 190 7.04 1.38 -16.77
C VAL A 190 8.41 0.71 -16.70
N ALA A 191 8.44 -0.51 -16.18
CA ALA A 191 9.69 -1.24 -16.03
C ALA A 191 10.29 -1.56 -17.40
N PRO A 192 11.54 -1.16 -17.69
CA PRO A 192 12.21 -1.61 -18.90
C PRO A 192 12.39 -3.13 -18.85
N LYS A 193 12.33 -3.80 -19.99
CA LYS A 193 12.45 -5.28 -20.05
C LYS A 193 13.76 -5.79 -19.44
N SER A 194 14.81 -4.98 -19.47
CA SER A 194 16.11 -5.31 -18.85
C SER A 194 16.15 -5.19 -17.32
N ARG A 195 15.07 -4.65 -16.69
CA ARG A 195 14.97 -4.59 -15.23
C ARG A 195 14.30 -5.85 -14.71
N GLY A 196 15.08 -6.68 -14.06
CA GLY A 196 14.56 -7.84 -13.34
C GLY A 196 13.84 -7.43 -12.05
N TRP A 197 13.01 -8.31 -11.53
CA TRP A 197 12.22 -8.10 -10.34
C TRP A 197 12.02 -9.39 -9.54
N GLY A 198 11.81 -9.26 -8.24
CA GLY A 198 11.42 -10.33 -7.34
C GLY A 198 10.46 -9.86 -6.27
N PHE A 199 9.51 -10.73 -5.91
CA PHE A 199 8.60 -10.53 -4.80
C PHE A 199 8.44 -11.84 -4.05
N HIS A 200 8.65 -11.81 -2.74
CA HIS A 200 8.45 -12.94 -1.85
C HIS A 200 7.73 -12.50 -0.59
N GLU A 201 6.89 -13.37 -0.08
CA GLU A 201 6.13 -13.14 1.13
C GLU A 201 6.03 -14.42 1.96
N VAL A 202 5.98 -14.25 3.28
CA VAL A 202 5.56 -15.26 4.25
C VAL A 202 4.36 -14.73 5.01
N ASN A 203 3.29 -15.50 5.03
CA ASN A 203 2.07 -15.26 5.80
C ASN A 203 1.60 -16.57 6.46
N VAL A 204 0.57 -16.51 7.30
CA VAL A 204 0.00 -17.69 7.94
C VAL A 204 -0.80 -18.53 6.95
N ARG A 205 -1.60 -17.88 6.12
CA ARG A 205 -2.41 -18.48 5.05
C ARG A 205 -2.44 -17.56 3.85
N LYS A 206 -2.49 -18.11 2.66
CA LYS A 206 -2.57 -17.33 1.42
C LYS A 206 -3.76 -16.36 1.46
N GLY A 207 -3.47 -15.07 1.31
CA GLY A 207 -4.45 -13.99 1.40
C GLY A 207 -4.60 -13.34 2.78
N ASP A 208 -3.90 -13.86 3.81
CA ASP A 208 -3.70 -13.12 5.07
C ASP A 208 -2.62 -12.05 4.86
N PHE A 209 -2.54 -11.08 5.74
CA PHE A 209 -1.45 -10.09 5.76
C PHE A 209 -0.08 -10.75 5.91
N ALA A 210 0.95 -10.11 5.36
CA ALA A 210 2.31 -10.60 5.44
C ALA A 210 2.85 -10.61 6.88
N ILE A 211 3.52 -11.70 7.28
CA ILE A 211 4.44 -11.63 8.41
C ILE A 211 5.63 -10.76 7.98
N VAL A 212 6.22 -11.05 6.81
CA VAL A 212 7.18 -10.21 6.10
C VAL A 212 6.97 -10.39 4.61
N ALA A 213 7.02 -9.29 3.85
CA ALA A 213 7.12 -9.30 2.39
C ALA A 213 8.36 -8.52 1.95
N ALA A 214 9.02 -8.97 0.89
CA ALA A 214 10.16 -8.32 0.27
C ALA A 214 9.93 -8.15 -1.23
N ALA A 215 10.14 -6.94 -1.73
CA ALA A 215 10.11 -6.56 -3.12
C ALA A 215 11.49 -6.04 -3.55
N ALA A 216 11.99 -6.49 -4.68
CA ALA A 216 13.25 -6.00 -5.23
C ALA A 216 13.16 -5.80 -6.75
N THR A 217 13.81 -4.76 -7.25
CA THR A 217 14.11 -4.59 -8.68
C THR A 217 15.61 -4.52 -8.88
N LEU A 218 16.09 -5.03 -10.01
CA LEU A 218 17.52 -5.12 -10.30
C LEU A 218 17.78 -4.81 -11.77
N GLN A 219 18.84 -4.06 -12.03
CA GLN A 219 19.37 -3.85 -13.38
C GLN A 219 20.84 -4.24 -13.39
N ILE A 220 21.23 -5.07 -14.34
CA ILE A 220 22.60 -5.61 -14.46
C ILE A 220 23.18 -5.17 -15.80
N ALA A 221 24.45 -4.72 -15.79
CA ALA A 221 25.26 -4.53 -16.99
C ALA A 221 26.67 -5.02 -16.74
N ALA A 222 27.24 -5.72 -17.73
CA ALA A 222 28.59 -6.32 -17.63
C ALA A 222 28.78 -7.15 -16.34
N ALA A 223 27.77 -7.94 -15.96
CA ALA A 223 27.69 -8.76 -14.75
C ALA A 223 27.67 -8.00 -13.42
N ASN A 224 27.63 -6.66 -13.44
CA ASN A 224 27.58 -5.83 -12.24
C ASN A 224 26.20 -5.19 -12.07
N VAL A 225 25.82 -4.98 -10.81
CA VAL A 225 24.59 -4.26 -10.44
C VAL A 225 24.71 -2.79 -10.83
N GLN A 226 23.85 -2.34 -11.74
CA GLN A 226 23.77 -0.93 -12.16
C GLN A 226 22.79 -0.14 -11.31
N ALA A 227 21.62 -0.74 -11.05
CA ALA A 227 20.61 -0.16 -10.21
C ALA A 227 19.88 -1.27 -9.45
N VAL A 228 19.46 -0.97 -8.24
CA VAL A 228 18.69 -1.88 -7.39
C VAL A 228 17.75 -1.08 -6.49
N SER A 229 16.57 -1.59 -6.28
CA SER A 229 15.63 -1.10 -5.27
C SER A 229 15.19 -2.27 -4.40
N ILE A 230 15.23 -2.10 -3.08
CA ILE A 230 14.85 -3.12 -2.10
C ILE A 230 13.89 -2.51 -1.10
N ALA A 231 12.70 -3.08 -0.98
CA ALA A 231 11.70 -2.66 0.00
C ALA A 231 11.12 -3.85 0.75
N VAL A 232 10.74 -3.64 2.01
CA VAL A 232 10.13 -4.66 2.86
C VAL A 232 8.90 -4.12 3.58
N ALA A 233 7.94 -5.01 3.82
CA ALA A 233 6.76 -4.79 4.66
C ALA A 233 6.73 -5.82 5.79
N GLY A 234 6.00 -5.55 6.88
CA GLY A 234 5.90 -6.43 8.04
C GLY A 234 7.13 -6.42 8.96
N ALA A 235 8.16 -5.64 8.65
CA ALA A 235 9.43 -5.61 9.39
C ALA A 235 9.71 -4.28 10.10
N GLY A 236 8.68 -3.48 10.35
CA GLY A 236 8.77 -2.18 11.04
C GLY A 236 7.40 -1.54 11.21
N SER A 237 7.35 -0.27 11.61
CA SER A 237 6.11 0.50 11.78
C SER A 237 5.38 0.80 10.45
N HIS A 238 6.06 0.71 9.33
CA HIS A 238 5.52 0.86 7.97
C HIS A 238 6.42 0.13 6.98
N ALA A 239 5.99 -0.02 5.75
CA ALA A 239 6.84 -0.53 4.69
C ALA A 239 7.99 0.46 4.41
N ILE A 240 9.20 -0.04 4.28
CA ILE A 240 10.40 0.79 4.12
C ILE A 240 11.25 0.34 2.94
N ARG A 241 11.90 1.30 2.30
CA ARG A 241 12.99 1.07 1.37
C ARG A 241 14.32 1.01 2.12
N LEU A 242 15.31 0.31 1.58
CA LEU A 242 16.59 0.03 2.27
C LEU A 242 17.79 0.61 1.49
N PRO A 243 17.90 1.94 1.36
CA PRO A 243 18.84 2.60 0.46
C PRO A 243 20.32 2.36 0.83
N ALA A 244 20.64 2.08 2.10
CA ALA A 244 22.00 1.77 2.50
C ALA A 244 22.47 0.41 1.93
N ALA A 245 21.61 -0.61 1.95
CA ALA A 245 21.87 -1.92 1.35
C ALA A 245 21.93 -1.82 -0.18
N GLU A 246 21.05 -1.05 -0.80
CA GLU A 246 21.04 -0.77 -2.23
C GLU A 246 22.37 -0.14 -2.67
N LYS A 247 22.81 0.93 -1.99
CA LYS A 247 24.07 1.63 -2.28
C LYS A 247 25.29 0.72 -2.15
N ALA A 248 25.30 -0.17 -1.15
CA ALA A 248 26.39 -1.14 -0.96
C ALA A 248 26.44 -2.21 -2.06
N LEU A 249 25.33 -2.46 -2.76
CA LEU A 249 25.24 -3.46 -3.81
C LEU A 249 25.58 -2.91 -5.21
N VAL A 250 25.32 -1.62 -5.47
CA VAL A 250 25.60 -0.96 -6.76
C VAL A 250 27.11 -1.02 -7.08
N GLY A 251 27.43 -1.41 -8.32
CA GLY A 251 28.79 -1.58 -8.83
C GLY A 251 29.40 -2.95 -8.52
N ARG A 252 28.82 -3.73 -7.62
CA ARG A 252 29.29 -5.08 -7.30
C ARG A 252 28.81 -6.11 -8.33
N LYS A 253 29.54 -7.24 -8.40
CA LYS A 253 29.08 -8.38 -9.18
C LYS A 253 27.74 -8.87 -8.67
N ALA A 254 26.81 -9.15 -9.59
CA ALA A 254 25.47 -9.65 -9.27
C ALA A 254 25.51 -11.17 -8.96
N ASP A 255 26.16 -11.54 -7.84
CA ASP A 255 26.33 -12.92 -7.41
C ASP A 255 25.73 -13.18 -6.02
N ASP A 256 25.66 -14.46 -5.65
CA ASP A 256 25.05 -14.91 -4.40
C ASP A 256 25.73 -14.34 -3.16
N THR A 257 27.06 -14.09 -3.20
CA THR A 257 27.80 -13.51 -2.06
C THR A 257 27.35 -12.09 -1.82
N ALA A 258 27.31 -11.25 -2.87
CA ALA A 258 26.84 -9.87 -2.78
C ALA A 258 25.37 -9.80 -2.31
N PHE A 259 24.51 -10.70 -2.81
CA PHE A 259 23.10 -10.73 -2.41
C PHE A 259 22.90 -11.17 -0.95
N ARG A 260 23.68 -12.13 -0.44
CA ARG A 260 23.62 -12.51 0.98
C ARG A 260 24.06 -11.38 1.90
N GLU A 261 25.11 -10.66 1.53
CA GLU A 261 25.58 -9.50 2.30
C GLU A 261 24.55 -8.36 2.30
N ALA A 262 23.96 -8.04 1.14
CA ALA A 262 22.89 -7.06 1.05
C ALA A 262 21.65 -7.47 1.88
N ALA A 263 21.24 -8.73 1.81
CA ALA A 263 20.14 -9.26 2.60
C ALA A 263 20.41 -9.22 4.11
N ALA A 264 21.65 -9.50 4.53
CA ALA A 264 22.06 -9.37 5.93
C ALA A 264 22.04 -7.90 6.39
N ALA A 265 22.48 -6.96 5.54
CA ALA A 265 22.40 -5.53 5.81
C ALA A 265 20.93 -5.05 5.93
N CYS A 266 20.02 -5.57 5.07
CA CYS A 266 18.60 -5.30 5.18
C CYS A 266 18.02 -5.78 6.52
N ALA A 267 18.32 -7.01 6.93
CA ALA A 267 17.87 -7.56 8.21
C ALA A 267 18.39 -6.80 9.43
N ALA A 268 19.59 -6.25 9.34
CA ALA A 268 20.16 -5.40 10.40
C ALA A 268 19.53 -4.00 10.47
N ALA A 269 19.01 -3.49 9.34
CA ALA A 269 18.43 -2.16 9.25
C ALA A 269 16.95 -2.10 9.65
N VAL A 270 16.22 -3.23 9.67
CA VAL A 270 14.81 -3.28 10.07
C VAL A 270 14.64 -3.34 11.59
N ASN A 271 13.54 -2.76 12.08
CA ASN A 271 13.21 -2.75 13.51
C ASN A 271 11.79 -3.29 13.75
N PRO A 272 11.55 -4.59 13.54
CA PRO A 272 10.24 -5.19 13.77
C PRO A 272 9.91 -5.32 15.26
N THR A 273 8.60 -5.31 15.56
CA THR A 273 8.07 -5.68 16.87
C THR A 273 7.62 -7.15 16.88
N SER A 274 7.60 -7.77 18.06
CA SER A 274 7.01 -9.09 18.27
C SER A 274 5.50 -8.98 18.45
N ASP A 275 4.75 -9.92 17.87
CA ASP A 275 3.31 -10.07 18.02
C ASP A 275 2.90 -11.56 18.01
N ILE A 276 1.58 -11.83 17.92
CA ILE A 276 1.03 -13.20 17.87
C ILE A 276 1.41 -13.98 16.59
N HIS A 277 1.90 -13.29 15.54
CA HIS A 277 2.26 -13.90 14.25
C HIS A 277 3.76 -14.21 14.14
N GLY A 278 4.60 -13.56 14.95
CA GLY A 278 6.03 -13.82 14.93
C GLY A 278 6.85 -12.89 15.83
N SER A 279 7.99 -13.41 16.29
CA SER A 279 8.95 -12.63 17.05
C SER A 279 9.68 -11.61 16.17
N ALA A 280 10.24 -10.56 16.78
CA ALA A 280 11.09 -9.60 16.10
C ALA A 280 12.32 -10.26 15.43
N GLU A 281 12.89 -11.28 16.08
CA GLU A 281 14.00 -12.06 15.55
C GLU A 281 13.57 -12.83 14.29
N TYR A 282 12.46 -13.55 14.37
CA TYR A 282 11.90 -14.28 13.22
C TYR A 282 11.64 -13.37 12.02
N ARG A 283 11.10 -12.15 12.25
CA ARG A 283 10.85 -11.18 11.17
C ARG A 283 12.17 -10.67 10.55
N ARG A 284 13.26 -10.53 11.34
CA ARG A 284 14.59 -10.22 10.80
C ARG A 284 15.15 -11.36 9.93
N ASP A 285 15.02 -12.61 10.39
CA ASP A 285 15.45 -13.78 9.64
C ASP A 285 14.65 -13.95 8.34
N LEU A 286 13.34 -13.73 8.38
CA LEU A 286 12.51 -13.68 7.19
C LEU A 286 12.94 -12.57 6.24
N THR A 287 13.21 -11.36 6.74
CA THR A 287 13.69 -10.23 5.93
C THR A 287 14.95 -10.64 5.17
N LYS A 288 15.95 -11.20 5.86
CA LYS A 288 17.18 -11.70 5.24
C LYS A 288 16.88 -12.73 4.14
N THR A 289 16.06 -13.70 4.44
CA THR A 289 15.76 -14.79 3.52
C THR A 289 14.99 -14.32 2.28
N LEU A 290 13.96 -13.48 2.49
CA LEU A 290 13.08 -13.04 1.41
C LEU A 290 13.76 -12.01 0.51
N VAL A 291 14.56 -11.10 1.05
CA VAL A 291 15.37 -10.17 0.25
C VAL A 291 16.38 -10.93 -0.61
N TYR A 292 17.09 -11.92 -0.04
CA TYR A 292 17.99 -12.75 -0.82
C TYR A 292 17.30 -13.45 -2.00
N ARG A 293 16.12 -14.06 -1.75
CA ARG A 293 15.32 -14.71 -2.80
C ARG A 293 14.82 -13.70 -3.84
N ALA A 294 14.33 -12.54 -3.41
CA ALA A 294 13.85 -11.51 -4.32
C ALA A 294 14.97 -10.99 -5.25
N LEU A 295 16.17 -10.81 -4.73
CA LEU A 295 17.35 -10.43 -5.55
C LEU A 295 17.76 -11.56 -6.52
N GLY A 296 17.69 -12.83 -6.09
CA GLY A 296 17.94 -14.00 -6.94
C GLY A 296 16.98 -14.06 -8.12
N ASP A 297 15.67 -13.98 -7.85
CA ASP A 297 14.61 -13.93 -8.88
C ASP A 297 14.79 -12.72 -9.81
N ALA A 298 15.15 -11.57 -9.24
CA ALA A 298 15.39 -10.36 -10.04
C ALA A 298 16.58 -10.56 -11.00
N ARG A 299 17.67 -11.20 -10.54
CA ARG A 299 18.80 -11.54 -11.42
C ARG A 299 18.39 -12.46 -12.57
N GLU A 300 17.62 -13.50 -12.28
CA GLU A 300 17.16 -14.46 -13.30
C GLU A 300 16.26 -13.81 -14.36
N ARG A 301 15.55 -12.73 -14.00
CA ARG A 301 14.67 -11.96 -14.88
C ARG A 301 15.35 -10.74 -15.54
N CYS A 302 16.62 -10.47 -15.26
CA CYS A 302 17.38 -9.50 -16.02
C CYS A 302 17.73 -10.09 -17.41
N SER A 303 17.29 -9.48 -18.48
CA SER A 303 17.53 -9.88 -19.87
C SER A 303 18.46 -8.90 -20.58
#